data_96a3c41d16605cccb388f8e0b510fb38
#
_entry.id   96a3c41d16605cccb388f8e0b510fb38
#
_cell.length_a   1.000
_cell.length_b   1.000
_cell.length_c   1.000
_cell.angle_alpha   90.00
_cell.angle_beta   90.00
_cell.angle_gamma   90.00
#
_symmetry.space_group_name_H-M   'P 1'
#
loop_
_entity.id
_entity.type
_entity.pdbx_description
1 polymer ?
#
loop_
_entity_poly.entity_id
_entity_poly.type
_entity_poly.pdbx_seq_one_letter_code
_entity_poly.pdbx_strand_id
1 'polypeptide(L)'
;MGRALIVSAGASSNEYISARLAELGYTRPTIIPSGAEARRRMMESDFELIVVNAPLPDEFGHELCSSAVEKTDAGVVLLAKAAAAEQLLTPMSEQGVLLLSKPFSNTLFLQAIHLAAASNHRLQLLRQENARMQEKIAQVRLVSHAKCCLVAREQMSEDAAHRYIEKRAMDTRRSRAEIAQEILDSYED
;
A
#
# COMPACT_ATOMS: atom_id res chain seq x y z
N MET A 1 11.63 -7.91 -9.29
CA MET A 1 12.24 -8.61 -8.14
C MET A 1 11.83 -7.86 -6.89
N GLY A 2 11.12 -8.52 -5.99
CA GLY A 2 10.59 -7.91 -4.77
C GLY A 2 11.67 -7.53 -3.77
N ARG A 3 11.47 -6.44 -3.05
CA ARG A 3 12.36 -6.01 -1.96
C ARG A 3 11.82 -6.53 -0.64
N ALA A 4 12.63 -7.26 0.12
CA ALA A 4 12.27 -7.74 1.45
C ALA A 4 13.12 -7.06 2.54
N LEU A 5 12.49 -6.81 3.69
CA LEU A 5 13.13 -6.34 4.91
C LEU A 5 13.08 -7.46 5.96
N ILE A 6 14.20 -7.80 6.54
CA ILE A 6 14.33 -8.69 7.71
C ILE A 6 14.69 -7.85 8.91
N VAL A 7 13.85 -7.84 9.93
CA VAL A 7 14.14 -7.18 11.20
C VAL A 7 14.48 -8.26 12.23
N SER A 8 15.77 -8.41 12.49
CA SER A 8 16.28 -9.50 13.35
C SER A 8 17.73 -9.25 13.76
N ALA A 9 18.05 -9.46 15.04
CA ALA A 9 19.39 -9.29 15.59
C ALA A 9 20.24 -10.58 15.57
N GLY A 10 19.64 -11.76 15.34
CA GLY A 10 20.33 -13.04 15.41
C GLY A 10 20.98 -13.44 14.09
N ALA A 11 22.30 -13.60 14.03
CA ALA A 11 23.02 -13.96 12.80
C ALA A 11 22.51 -15.25 12.14
N SER A 12 22.36 -16.34 12.90
CA SER A 12 21.86 -17.61 12.38
C SER A 12 20.41 -17.55 11.89
N SER A 13 19.57 -16.74 12.57
CA SER A 13 18.19 -16.48 12.11
C SER A 13 18.19 -15.70 10.81
N ASN A 14 19.08 -14.72 10.67
CA ASN A 14 19.21 -13.90 9.46
C ASN A 14 19.64 -14.75 8.26
N GLU A 15 20.60 -15.64 8.44
CA GLU A 15 21.04 -16.59 7.41
C GLU A 15 19.90 -17.51 6.98
N TYR A 16 19.20 -18.11 7.96
CA TYR A 16 18.06 -18.98 7.69
C TYR A 16 16.94 -18.26 6.90
N ILE A 17 16.50 -17.10 7.41
CA ILE A 17 15.43 -16.33 6.79
C ILE A 17 15.84 -15.89 5.38
N SER A 18 17.07 -15.37 5.23
CA SER A 18 17.58 -14.93 3.93
C SER A 18 17.64 -16.04 2.89
N ALA A 19 18.12 -17.24 3.30
CA ALA A 19 18.16 -18.40 2.43
C ALA A 19 16.78 -18.82 1.95
N ARG A 20 15.78 -18.82 2.86
CA ARG A 20 14.39 -19.17 2.50
C ARG A 20 13.72 -18.11 1.63
N LEU A 21 13.98 -16.84 1.88
CA LEU A 21 13.48 -15.74 1.05
C LEU A 21 14.09 -15.76 -0.36
N ALA A 22 15.35 -16.18 -0.49
CA ALA A 22 15.98 -16.33 -1.79
C ALA A 22 15.31 -17.40 -2.67
N GLU A 23 14.78 -18.49 -2.07
CA GLU A 23 13.97 -19.51 -2.80
C GLU A 23 12.71 -18.93 -3.42
N LEU A 24 12.18 -17.83 -2.84
CA LEU A 24 10.99 -17.12 -3.28
C LEU A 24 11.28 -15.90 -4.18
N GLY A 25 12.55 -15.71 -4.56
CA GLY A 25 12.97 -14.62 -5.45
C GLY A 25 13.42 -13.34 -4.75
N TYR A 26 13.43 -13.29 -3.41
CA TYR A 26 13.97 -12.17 -2.64
C TYR A 26 15.47 -12.37 -2.40
N THR A 27 16.29 -12.18 -3.42
CA THR A 27 17.71 -12.57 -3.43
C THR A 27 18.63 -11.68 -2.57
N ARG A 28 18.20 -10.47 -2.23
CA ARG A 28 18.98 -9.50 -1.45
C ARG A 28 18.10 -8.78 -0.43
N PRO A 29 17.64 -9.48 0.62
CA PRO A 29 16.87 -8.83 1.66
C PRO A 29 17.74 -7.81 2.42
N THR A 30 17.13 -6.68 2.78
CA THR A 30 17.75 -5.74 3.72
C THR A 30 17.61 -6.31 5.13
N ILE A 31 18.70 -6.37 5.89
CA ILE A 31 18.69 -6.90 7.26
C ILE A 31 18.95 -5.75 8.23
N ILE A 32 18.07 -5.59 9.21
CA ILE A 32 18.13 -4.53 10.22
C ILE A 32 17.93 -5.14 11.61
N PRO A 33 18.77 -4.80 12.60
CA PRO A 33 18.75 -5.47 13.89
C PRO A 33 17.68 -4.94 14.87
N SER A 34 17.12 -3.75 14.67
CA SER A 34 16.26 -3.05 15.62
C SER A 34 15.00 -2.48 15.00
N GLY A 35 13.95 -2.32 15.80
CA GLY A 35 12.68 -1.72 15.38
C GLY A 35 12.81 -0.24 15.04
N ALA A 36 13.60 0.51 15.80
CA ALA A 36 13.83 1.93 15.56
C ALA A 36 14.49 2.20 14.20
N GLU A 37 15.47 1.39 13.83
CA GLU A 37 16.14 1.49 12.53
C GLU A 37 15.23 1.01 11.40
N ALA A 38 14.44 -0.04 11.63
CA ALA A 38 13.48 -0.55 10.67
C ALA A 38 12.42 0.50 10.31
N ARG A 39 11.89 1.24 11.31
CA ARG A 39 10.94 2.35 11.05
C ARG A 39 11.53 3.44 10.15
N ARG A 40 12.78 3.83 10.37
CA ARG A 40 13.47 4.79 9.49
C ARG A 40 13.60 4.24 8.07
N ARG A 41 14.00 2.99 7.94
CA ARG A 41 14.22 2.36 6.64
C ARG A 41 12.93 2.21 5.83
N MET A 42 11.81 1.92 6.49
CA MET A 42 10.49 1.87 5.86
C MET A 42 10.02 3.23 5.32
N MET A 43 10.51 4.35 5.89
CA MET A 43 10.21 5.69 5.36
C MET A 43 11.06 6.06 4.14
N GLU A 44 12.24 5.45 4.00
CA GLU A 44 13.20 5.75 2.92
C GLU A 44 13.03 4.83 1.69
N SER A 45 12.37 3.71 1.86
CA SER A 45 12.33 2.65 0.85
C SER A 45 11.08 1.80 0.96
N ASP A 46 10.51 1.45 -0.19
CA ASP A 46 9.38 0.53 -0.28
C ASP A 46 9.85 -0.91 -0.20
N PHE A 47 9.09 -1.73 0.53
CA PHE A 47 9.27 -3.16 0.65
C PHE A 47 7.97 -3.88 0.27
N GLU A 48 8.10 -5.04 -0.35
CA GLU A 48 6.97 -5.93 -0.64
C GLU A 48 6.69 -6.88 0.52
N LEU A 49 7.72 -7.17 1.31
CA LEU A 49 7.67 -8.11 2.42
C LEU A 49 8.53 -7.61 3.58
N ILE A 50 7.96 -7.70 4.79
CA ILE A 50 8.67 -7.40 6.05
C ILE A 50 8.55 -8.62 6.96
N VAL A 51 9.68 -9.18 7.38
CA VAL A 51 9.75 -10.30 8.32
C VAL A 51 10.37 -9.82 9.61
N VAL A 52 9.60 -9.82 10.70
CA VAL A 52 10.05 -9.43 12.04
C VAL A 52 10.28 -10.66 12.88
N ASN A 53 11.52 -10.87 13.33
CA ASN A 53 11.94 -12.00 14.15
C ASN A 53 12.00 -11.60 15.64
N ALA A 54 10.86 -11.66 16.32
CA ALA A 54 10.74 -11.29 17.72
C ALA A 54 11.42 -12.26 18.71
N PRO A 55 11.92 -11.74 19.87
CA PRO A 55 11.98 -10.33 20.24
C PRO A 55 13.14 -9.59 19.57
N LEU A 56 13.00 -8.28 19.39
CA LEU A 56 14.07 -7.38 18.96
C LEU A 56 14.84 -6.85 20.18
N PRO A 57 16.04 -6.27 20.00
CA PRO A 57 16.82 -5.74 21.10
C PRO A 57 16.17 -4.53 21.82
N ASP A 58 15.41 -3.74 21.09
CA ASP A 58 14.81 -2.48 21.55
C ASP A 58 13.30 -2.56 21.82
N GLU A 59 12.63 -3.56 21.27
CA GLU A 59 11.19 -3.78 21.46
C GLU A 59 10.81 -5.24 21.20
N PHE A 60 9.58 -5.62 21.53
CA PHE A 60 9.12 -6.98 21.21
C PHE A 60 8.94 -7.20 19.69
N GLY A 61 8.45 -6.18 18.96
CA GLY A 61 8.29 -6.20 17.50
C GLY A 61 6.86 -6.23 17.00
N HIS A 62 5.84 -6.46 17.85
CA HIS A 62 4.44 -6.43 17.42
C HIS A 62 3.98 -5.00 17.08
N GLU A 63 4.43 -3.98 17.83
CA GLU A 63 4.18 -2.57 17.50
C GLU A 63 4.84 -2.13 16.20
N LEU A 64 6.02 -2.69 15.91
CA LEU A 64 6.66 -2.49 14.61
C LEU A 64 5.81 -3.08 13.49
N CYS A 65 5.26 -4.27 13.67
CA CYS A 65 4.37 -4.90 12.68
C CYS A 65 3.12 -4.05 12.43
N SER A 66 2.48 -3.55 13.49
CA SER A 66 1.32 -2.64 13.38
C SER A 66 1.68 -1.37 12.59
N SER A 67 2.80 -0.74 12.95
CA SER A 67 3.30 0.44 12.23
C SER A 67 3.66 0.14 10.76
N ALA A 68 4.17 -1.05 10.46
CA ALA A 68 4.49 -1.46 9.10
C ALA A 68 3.22 -1.59 8.23
N VAL A 69 2.17 -2.22 8.76
CA VAL A 69 0.87 -2.36 8.05
C VAL A 69 0.21 -1.01 7.81
N GLU A 70 0.29 -0.08 8.77
CA GLU A 70 -0.30 1.25 8.64
C GLU A 70 0.42 2.14 7.64
N LYS A 71 1.76 2.04 7.58
CA LYS A 71 2.61 2.99 6.83
C LYS A 71 3.15 2.46 5.52
N THR A 72 3.04 1.16 5.27
CA THR A 72 3.57 0.53 4.07
C THR A 72 2.55 -0.37 3.41
N ASP A 73 2.80 -0.68 2.17
CA ASP A 73 2.06 -1.69 1.42
C ASP A 73 2.75 -3.06 1.46
N ALA A 74 3.58 -3.34 2.45
CA ALA A 74 4.29 -4.61 2.57
C ALA A 74 3.42 -5.71 3.19
N GLY A 75 3.61 -6.96 2.75
CA GLY A 75 3.15 -8.11 3.51
C GLY A 75 3.99 -8.26 4.77
N VAL A 76 3.35 -8.37 5.94
CA VAL A 76 4.06 -8.40 7.24
C VAL A 76 3.93 -9.76 7.88
N VAL A 77 5.07 -10.34 8.27
CA VAL A 77 5.15 -11.62 8.98
C VAL A 77 5.90 -11.43 10.29
N LEU A 78 5.27 -11.82 11.39
CA LEU A 78 5.86 -11.83 12.73
C LEU A 78 6.23 -13.25 13.16
N LEU A 79 7.49 -13.49 13.47
CA LEU A 79 8.00 -14.74 14.01
C LEU A 79 8.14 -14.60 15.52
N ALA A 80 7.32 -15.28 16.32
CA ALA A 80 7.32 -15.17 17.79
C ALA A 80 7.42 -16.53 18.47
N LYS A 81 7.88 -16.57 19.74
CA LYS A 81 7.82 -17.79 20.56
C LYS A 81 6.37 -18.16 20.87
N ALA A 82 6.08 -19.46 21.03
CA ALA A 82 4.72 -19.98 21.20
C ALA A 82 3.90 -19.25 22.28
N ALA A 83 4.47 -19.02 23.47
CA ALA A 83 3.78 -18.34 24.54
C ALA A 83 3.34 -16.90 24.22
N ALA A 84 4.14 -16.17 23.45
CA ALA A 84 3.78 -14.83 23.01
C ALA A 84 2.85 -14.86 21.78
N ALA A 85 3.04 -15.84 20.91
CA ALA A 85 2.23 -16.02 19.72
C ALA A 85 0.75 -16.23 20.04
N GLU A 86 0.44 -17.00 21.09
CA GLU A 86 -0.94 -17.27 21.52
C GLU A 86 -1.68 -15.97 21.90
N GLN A 87 -1.02 -15.06 22.60
CA GLN A 87 -1.60 -13.79 23.01
C GLN A 87 -1.72 -12.76 21.87
N LEU A 88 -0.82 -12.83 20.90
CA LEU A 88 -0.74 -11.87 19.80
C LEU A 88 -1.51 -12.33 18.55
N LEU A 89 -1.97 -13.58 18.50
CA LEU A 89 -2.57 -14.14 17.28
C LEU A 89 -3.77 -13.31 16.79
N THR A 90 -4.73 -13.07 17.66
CA THR A 90 -5.96 -12.34 17.31
C THR A 90 -5.65 -10.88 16.92
N PRO A 91 -4.97 -10.06 17.75
CA PRO A 91 -4.75 -8.66 17.41
C PRO A 91 -3.86 -8.47 16.18
N MET A 92 -2.89 -9.36 15.94
CA MET A 92 -2.04 -9.28 14.75
C MET A 92 -2.80 -9.69 13.48
N SER A 93 -3.63 -10.74 13.57
CA SER A 93 -4.45 -11.19 12.44
C SER A 93 -5.48 -10.15 12.00
N GLU A 94 -6.13 -9.46 12.94
CA GLU A 94 -7.07 -8.37 12.65
C GLU A 94 -6.42 -7.21 11.93
N GLN A 95 -5.14 -6.97 12.15
CA GLN A 95 -4.35 -5.96 11.47
C GLN A 95 -3.76 -6.45 10.12
N GLY A 96 -3.95 -7.73 9.77
CA GLY A 96 -3.40 -8.30 8.55
C GLY A 96 -1.93 -8.75 8.66
N VAL A 97 -1.40 -8.86 9.88
CA VAL A 97 -0.07 -9.42 10.15
C VAL A 97 -0.16 -10.94 10.24
N LEU A 98 0.64 -11.64 9.45
CA LEU A 98 0.77 -13.09 9.59
C LEU A 98 1.72 -13.42 10.73
N LEU A 99 1.19 -14.12 11.75
CA LEU A 99 1.99 -14.55 12.90
C LEU A 99 2.35 -16.02 12.77
N LEU A 100 3.66 -16.32 12.92
CA LEU A 100 4.20 -17.67 12.89
C LEU A 100 4.88 -18.00 14.22
N SER A 101 4.36 -19.03 14.89
CA SER A 101 4.88 -19.50 16.19
C SER A 101 6.12 -20.37 16.02
N LYS A 102 7.18 -20.05 16.77
CA LYS A 102 8.42 -20.88 16.86
C LYS A 102 8.23 -22.02 17.88
N PRO A 103 8.73 -23.25 17.58
CA PRO A 103 9.41 -23.66 16.35
C PRO A 103 8.45 -23.93 15.18
N PHE A 104 8.87 -23.66 13.96
CA PHE A 104 8.08 -23.91 12.74
C PHE A 104 8.89 -24.70 11.71
N SER A 105 8.19 -25.40 10.83
CA SER A 105 8.79 -26.11 9.71
C SER A 105 9.14 -25.14 8.55
N ASN A 106 10.11 -25.54 7.72
CA ASN A 106 10.43 -24.81 6.50
C ASN A 106 9.21 -24.62 5.59
N THR A 107 8.42 -25.66 5.42
CA THR A 107 7.19 -25.63 4.60
C THR A 107 6.21 -24.58 5.13
N LEU A 108 5.97 -24.53 6.42
CA LEU A 108 5.07 -23.57 7.05
C LEU A 108 5.56 -22.12 6.89
N PHE A 109 6.88 -21.93 7.04
CA PHE A 109 7.49 -20.62 6.82
C PHE A 109 7.29 -20.13 5.36
N LEU A 110 7.61 -20.97 4.38
CA LEU A 110 7.43 -20.62 2.96
C LEU A 110 5.97 -20.35 2.62
N GLN A 111 5.03 -21.14 3.15
CA GLN A 111 3.60 -20.90 2.95
C GLN A 111 3.14 -19.57 3.56
N ALA A 112 3.61 -19.23 4.77
CA ALA A 112 3.29 -17.95 5.40
C ALA A 112 3.81 -16.76 4.58
N ILE A 113 5.04 -16.84 4.07
CA ILE A 113 5.60 -15.80 3.20
C ILE A 113 4.80 -15.65 1.90
N HIS A 114 4.47 -16.76 1.24
CA HIS A 114 3.63 -16.73 0.04
C HIS A 114 2.27 -16.10 0.30
N LEU A 115 1.64 -16.46 1.41
CA LEU A 115 0.33 -15.92 1.77
C LEU A 115 0.41 -14.40 2.06
N ALA A 116 1.45 -13.95 2.79
CA ALA A 116 1.67 -12.53 3.06
C ALA A 116 1.84 -11.74 1.77
N ALA A 117 2.69 -12.22 0.86
CA ALA A 117 2.94 -11.58 -0.43
C ALA A 117 1.67 -11.55 -1.32
N ALA A 118 0.94 -12.66 -1.40
CA ALA A 118 -0.29 -12.76 -2.20
C ALA A 118 -1.41 -11.86 -1.66
N SER A 119 -1.62 -11.82 -0.35
CA SER A 119 -2.62 -10.97 0.31
C SER A 119 -2.32 -9.49 0.07
N ASN A 120 -1.06 -9.11 0.20
CA ASN A 120 -0.62 -7.74 -0.05
C ASN A 120 -0.83 -7.33 -1.52
N HIS A 121 -0.43 -8.17 -2.46
CA HIS A 121 -0.65 -7.89 -3.89
C HIS A 121 -2.13 -7.64 -4.21
N ARG A 122 -3.03 -8.45 -3.65
CA ARG A 122 -4.48 -8.26 -3.82
C ARG A 122 -4.98 -6.94 -3.24
N LEU A 123 -4.49 -6.55 -2.06
CA LEU A 123 -4.83 -5.27 -1.44
C LEU A 123 -4.34 -4.08 -2.27
N GLN A 124 -3.14 -4.16 -2.83
CA GLN A 124 -2.61 -3.13 -3.73
C GLN A 124 -3.48 -2.96 -4.98
N LEU A 125 -3.90 -4.06 -5.61
CA LEU A 125 -4.80 -4.00 -6.77
C LEU A 125 -6.13 -3.33 -6.42
N LEU A 126 -6.73 -3.68 -5.28
CA LEU A 126 -7.98 -3.07 -4.81
C LEU A 126 -7.82 -1.57 -4.51
N ARG A 127 -6.70 -1.17 -3.89
CA ARG A 127 -6.38 0.25 -3.64
C ARG A 127 -6.21 1.03 -4.93
N GLN A 128 -5.51 0.46 -5.92
CA GLN A 128 -5.34 1.09 -7.23
C GLN A 128 -6.68 1.24 -7.97
N GLU A 129 -7.54 0.23 -7.92
CA GLU A 129 -8.87 0.29 -8.52
C GLU A 129 -9.73 1.34 -7.82
N ASN A 130 -9.71 1.39 -6.49
CA ASN A 130 -10.43 2.39 -5.71
C ASN A 130 -9.94 3.82 -6.04
N ALA A 131 -8.63 4.03 -6.09
CA ALA A 131 -8.06 5.33 -6.48
C ALA A 131 -8.51 5.77 -7.88
N ARG A 132 -8.52 4.85 -8.86
CA ARG A 132 -9.03 5.13 -10.22
C ARG A 132 -10.52 5.48 -10.22
N MET A 133 -11.32 4.81 -9.39
CA MET A 133 -12.76 5.12 -9.27
C MET A 133 -12.96 6.49 -8.64
N GLN A 134 -12.22 6.83 -7.58
CA GLN A 134 -12.28 8.15 -6.95
C GLN A 134 -11.89 9.27 -7.93
N GLU A 135 -10.86 9.05 -8.72
CA GLU A 135 -10.44 10.00 -9.76
C GLU A 135 -11.55 10.20 -10.81
N LYS A 136 -12.18 9.13 -11.30
CA LYS A 136 -13.30 9.22 -12.23
C LYS A 136 -14.48 9.99 -11.63
N ILE A 137 -14.80 9.75 -10.36
CA ILE A 137 -15.87 10.49 -9.66
C ILE A 137 -15.53 11.97 -9.58
N ALA A 138 -14.29 12.32 -9.23
CA ALA A 138 -13.83 13.70 -9.18
C ALA A 138 -13.93 14.39 -10.55
N GLN A 139 -13.52 13.71 -11.63
CA GLN A 139 -13.63 14.21 -13.00
C GLN A 139 -15.08 14.44 -13.41
N VAL A 140 -16.00 13.53 -13.10
CA VAL A 140 -17.43 13.67 -13.39
C VAL A 140 -18.03 14.88 -12.64
N ARG A 141 -17.69 15.03 -11.36
CA ARG A 141 -18.14 16.17 -10.54
C ARG A 141 -17.63 17.49 -11.12
N LEU A 142 -16.37 17.54 -11.52
CA LEU A 142 -15.75 18.73 -12.10
C LEU A 142 -16.46 19.16 -13.40
N VAL A 143 -16.71 18.21 -14.31
CA VAL A 143 -17.43 18.44 -15.56
C VAL A 143 -18.88 18.88 -15.28
N SER A 144 -19.56 18.26 -14.32
CA SER A 144 -20.92 18.67 -13.92
C SER A 144 -20.94 20.08 -13.36
N HIS A 145 -19.96 20.45 -12.54
CA HIS A 145 -19.87 21.81 -12.00
C HIS A 145 -19.64 22.84 -13.10
N ALA A 146 -18.72 22.58 -14.02
CA ALA A 146 -18.47 23.45 -15.18
C ALA A 146 -19.72 23.61 -16.06
N LYS A 147 -20.50 22.54 -16.30
CA LYS A 147 -21.78 22.63 -17.00
C LYS A 147 -22.76 23.55 -16.27
N CYS A 148 -22.90 23.39 -14.95
CA CYS A 148 -23.78 24.26 -14.15
C CYS A 148 -23.37 25.74 -14.27
N CYS A 149 -22.06 26.04 -14.24
CA CYS A 149 -21.58 27.40 -14.43
C CYS A 149 -21.91 27.96 -15.83
N LEU A 150 -21.70 27.18 -16.88
CA LEU A 150 -22.06 27.58 -18.25
C LEU A 150 -23.59 27.82 -18.40
N VAL A 151 -24.40 26.96 -17.79
CA VAL A 151 -25.87 27.15 -17.81
C VAL A 151 -26.27 28.42 -17.07
N ALA A 152 -25.69 28.65 -15.88
CA ALA A 152 -26.07 29.77 -15.02
C ALA A 152 -25.55 31.13 -15.54
N ARG A 153 -24.34 31.19 -16.06
CA ARG A 153 -23.66 32.44 -16.45
C ARG A 153 -23.77 32.77 -17.94
N GLU A 154 -23.70 31.73 -18.79
CA GLU A 154 -23.77 31.89 -20.25
C GLU A 154 -25.17 31.60 -20.82
N GLN A 155 -26.17 31.30 -19.98
CA GLN A 155 -27.53 30.96 -20.36
C GLN A 155 -27.64 29.82 -21.39
N MET A 156 -26.67 28.92 -21.36
CA MET A 156 -26.66 27.73 -22.21
C MET A 156 -27.68 26.69 -21.71
N SER A 157 -28.26 25.90 -22.64
CA SER A 157 -28.93 24.68 -22.23
C SER A 157 -27.91 23.63 -21.73
N GLU A 158 -28.36 22.67 -20.92
CA GLU A 158 -27.44 21.60 -20.43
C GLU A 158 -26.76 20.84 -21.58
N ASP A 159 -27.52 20.54 -22.65
CA ASP A 159 -27.00 19.90 -23.85
C ASP A 159 -25.98 20.77 -24.60
N ALA A 160 -26.18 22.08 -24.62
CA ALA A 160 -25.26 23.03 -25.25
C ALA A 160 -23.96 23.11 -24.45
N ALA A 161 -24.03 23.19 -23.12
CA ALA A 161 -22.89 23.20 -22.23
C ALA A 161 -22.08 21.89 -22.32
N HIS A 162 -22.75 20.73 -22.39
CA HIS A 162 -22.12 19.46 -22.59
C HIS A 162 -21.31 19.40 -23.90
N ARG A 163 -21.98 19.74 -25.03
CA ARG A 163 -21.32 19.77 -26.34
C ARG A 163 -20.19 20.79 -26.42
N TYR A 164 -20.32 21.92 -25.75
CA TYR A 164 -19.24 22.91 -25.66
C TYR A 164 -17.98 22.34 -25.04
N ILE A 165 -18.09 21.67 -23.87
CA ILE A 165 -16.96 21.04 -23.20
C ILE A 165 -16.35 19.94 -24.07
N GLU A 166 -17.18 19.08 -24.68
CA GLU A 166 -16.70 18.00 -25.54
C GLU A 166 -15.96 18.51 -26.78
N LYS A 167 -16.55 19.48 -27.48
CA LYS A 167 -15.94 20.10 -28.67
C LYS A 167 -14.58 20.71 -28.32
N ARG A 168 -14.54 21.49 -27.24
CA ARG A 168 -13.30 22.15 -26.80
C ARG A 168 -12.22 21.14 -26.38
N ALA A 169 -12.60 20.04 -25.73
CA ALA A 169 -11.71 18.94 -25.41
C ALA A 169 -11.09 18.28 -26.67
N MET A 170 -11.93 18.05 -27.69
CA MET A 170 -11.48 17.50 -28.97
C MET A 170 -10.56 18.47 -29.74
N ASP A 171 -10.94 19.74 -29.82
CA ASP A 171 -10.21 20.77 -30.57
C ASP A 171 -8.82 21.02 -29.95
N THR A 172 -8.73 20.98 -28.64
CA THR A 172 -7.47 21.22 -27.89
C THR A 172 -6.70 19.94 -27.58
N ARG A 173 -7.23 18.74 -27.85
CA ARG A 173 -6.69 17.43 -27.48
C ARG A 173 -6.43 17.29 -25.97
N ARG A 174 -7.27 17.88 -25.15
CA ARG A 174 -7.23 17.82 -23.70
C ARG A 174 -8.41 17.02 -23.16
N SER A 175 -8.31 16.55 -21.92
CA SER A 175 -9.42 15.86 -21.27
C SER A 175 -10.59 16.82 -20.97
N ARG A 176 -11.79 16.26 -20.87
CA ARG A 176 -12.98 17.05 -20.46
C ARG A 176 -12.82 17.66 -19.07
N ALA A 177 -12.10 16.99 -18.18
CA ALA A 177 -11.81 17.48 -16.84
C ALA A 177 -10.88 18.72 -16.86
N GLU A 178 -9.85 18.73 -17.69
CA GLU A 178 -8.96 19.89 -17.85
C GLU A 178 -9.72 21.09 -18.45
N ILE A 179 -10.61 20.87 -19.41
CA ILE A 179 -11.45 21.92 -19.96
C ILE A 179 -12.44 22.44 -18.90
N ALA A 180 -13.02 21.53 -18.11
CA ALA A 180 -13.92 21.89 -17.03
C ALA A 180 -13.22 22.76 -15.96
N GLN A 181 -12.00 22.40 -15.58
CA GLN A 181 -11.19 23.19 -14.65
C GLN A 181 -10.91 24.58 -15.21
N GLU A 182 -10.48 24.69 -16.46
CA GLU A 182 -10.22 25.97 -17.13
C GLU A 182 -11.46 26.88 -17.16
N ILE A 183 -12.64 26.28 -17.40
CA ILE A 183 -13.90 27.02 -17.36
C ILE A 183 -14.18 27.54 -15.95
N LEU A 184 -14.00 26.71 -14.91
CA LEU A 184 -14.24 27.10 -13.53
C LEU A 184 -13.27 28.21 -13.10
N ASP A 185 -11.98 28.04 -13.40
CA ASP A 185 -10.93 29.04 -13.09
C ASP A 185 -11.25 30.41 -13.73
N SER A 186 -11.86 30.42 -14.94
CA SER A 186 -12.26 31.66 -15.62
C SER A 186 -13.42 32.41 -14.96
N TYR A 187 -14.12 31.78 -14.01
CA TYR A 187 -15.23 32.37 -13.27
C TYR A 187 -14.91 32.70 -11.80
N GLU A 188 -13.74 32.30 -11.30
CA GLU A 188 -13.27 32.62 -9.95
C GLU A 188 -12.55 33.97 -9.87
N ASP A 189 -12.13 34.53 -11.05
CA ASP A 189 -11.60 35.90 -11.20
C ASP A 189 -12.74 36.92 -11.39
#